data_21820bb4ecef56032246a3087603d14f
#
_entry.id   21820bb4ecef56032246a3087603d14f
#
_cell.length_a   1.000
_cell.length_b   1.000
_cell.length_c   1.000
_cell.angle_alpha   90.00
_cell.angle_beta   90.00
_cell.angle_gamma   90.00
#
_symmetry.space_group_name_H-M   'P 1'
#
loop_
_entity.id
_entity.type
_entity.pdbx_description
1 polymer ?
#
loop_
_entity_poly.entity_id
_entity_poly.type
_entity_poly.pdbx_seq_one_letter_code
_entity_poly.pdbx_strand_id
1 'polypeptide(L)'
;MRPVSRVIRNIINALEVKCPNEDCAKVMTFEEYEKHELICHLPKCQNEKCKQVLKNIVIYKDKDEKEYKFCSEQCKYSFIFQEKVKVLTKDELCDWFHEFMTVTLNTDFHKICEKRINNLKNMIRGVSGNNDLEIDDIDYDPGISNFKWDTKRKGQGIKVYNNGDSIFLNETCYAFRSIVANEPFMEGIHYFEIIADKRTESELKIGFTKNPDFNYDTSFSDYPFGWAFYGVGQLRHDNNAGGENYGKKFKKYGTLGVFLDMNKGIMSFSLDKEYFGIAYQSEDLKTGPIYPAVSLLHVGGCTLQCGIPAKPYFFGDN
;
A
#
# COMPACT_ATOMS: atom_id res chain seq x y z
N MET A 1 -32.46 14.37 -39.19
CA MET A 1 -32.12 12.96 -39.50
C MET A 1 -33.08 12.04 -38.75
N ARG A 2 -33.66 11.05 -39.40
CA ARG A 2 -34.50 10.05 -38.71
C ARG A 2 -33.62 9.11 -37.90
N PRO A 3 -33.97 8.75 -36.64
CA PRO A 3 -33.15 7.85 -35.83
C PRO A 3 -33.07 6.47 -36.51
N VAL A 4 -31.88 5.92 -36.60
CA VAL A 4 -31.61 4.57 -37.13
C VAL A 4 -32.35 3.55 -36.27
N SER A 5 -33.06 2.62 -36.91
CA SER A 5 -33.80 1.54 -36.23
C SER A 5 -32.86 0.78 -35.27
N ARG A 6 -33.36 0.41 -34.08
CA ARG A 6 -32.61 -0.35 -33.07
C ARG A 6 -32.04 -1.66 -33.64
N VAL A 7 -32.78 -2.32 -34.53
CA VAL A 7 -32.35 -3.57 -35.19
C VAL A 7 -31.12 -3.32 -36.07
N ILE A 8 -31.16 -2.27 -36.91
CA ILE A 8 -30.03 -1.91 -37.79
C ILE A 8 -28.80 -1.54 -36.95
N ARG A 9 -28.97 -0.80 -35.85
CA ARG A 9 -27.88 -0.44 -34.95
C ARG A 9 -27.24 -1.68 -34.31
N ASN A 10 -28.03 -2.65 -33.85
CA ASN A 10 -27.53 -3.88 -33.27
C ASN A 10 -26.74 -4.72 -34.31
N ILE A 11 -27.21 -4.76 -35.56
CA ILE A 11 -26.47 -5.46 -36.63
C ILE A 11 -25.15 -4.78 -36.92
N ILE A 12 -25.11 -3.46 -37.02
CA ILE A 12 -23.88 -2.70 -37.27
C ILE A 12 -22.89 -2.91 -36.13
N ASN A 13 -23.34 -2.82 -34.87
CA ASN A 13 -22.48 -2.95 -33.71
C ASN A 13 -21.85 -4.35 -33.55
N ALA A 14 -22.49 -5.39 -34.13
CA ALA A 14 -22.00 -6.76 -34.11
C ALA A 14 -21.07 -7.10 -35.31
N LEU A 15 -20.88 -6.18 -36.25
CA LEU A 15 -19.95 -6.41 -37.38
C LEU A 15 -18.51 -6.44 -36.86
N GLU A 16 -17.75 -7.46 -37.27
CA GLU A 16 -16.32 -7.53 -37.01
C GLU A 16 -15.57 -6.59 -37.96
N VAL A 17 -14.77 -5.72 -37.36
CA VAL A 17 -13.91 -4.77 -38.09
C VAL A 17 -12.46 -4.95 -37.66
N LYS A 18 -11.56 -4.87 -38.64
CA LYS A 18 -10.11 -4.83 -38.38
C LYS A 18 -9.68 -3.37 -38.19
N CYS A 19 -8.87 -3.12 -37.17
CA CYS A 19 -8.31 -1.79 -36.99
C CYS A 19 -7.50 -1.37 -38.23
N PRO A 20 -7.73 -0.18 -38.79
CA PRO A 20 -7.03 0.31 -39.99
C PRO A 20 -5.58 0.75 -39.67
N ASN A 21 -5.20 0.88 -38.37
CA ASN A 21 -3.85 1.19 -37.99
C ASN A 21 -2.94 -0.02 -38.25
N GLU A 22 -1.92 0.15 -39.08
CA GLU A 22 -0.99 -0.90 -39.51
C GLU A 22 -0.29 -1.57 -38.32
N ASP A 23 0.01 -0.81 -37.25
CA ASP A 23 0.63 -1.31 -36.02
C ASP A 23 -0.35 -2.02 -35.08
N CYS A 24 -1.63 -2.07 -35.42
CA CYS A 24 -2.70 -2.65 -34.62
C CYS A 24 -3.38 -3.82 -35.37
N ALA A 25 -2.98 -5.05 -35.06
CA ALA A 25 -3.56 -6.24 -35.69
C ALA A 25 -4.90 -6.70 -35.09
N LYS A 26 -5.61 -5.87 -34.29
CA LYS A 26 -6.83 -6.27 -33.61
C LYS A 26 -8.04 -6.30 -34.56
N VAL A 27 -8.79 -7.41 -34.42
CA VAL A 27 -10.15 -7.56 -34.99
C VAL A 27 -11.12 -7.51 -33.82
N MET A 28 -12.18 -6.72 -33.91
CA MET A 28 -13.16 -6.47 -32.86
C MET A 28 -14.52 -6.10 -33.44
N THR A 29 -15.55 -6.07 -32.59
CA THR A 29 -16.86 -5.58 -33.02
C THR A 29 -16.82 -4.07 -33.32
N PHE A 30 -17.76 -3.56 -34.12
CA PHE A 30 -17.82 -2.13 -34.44
C PHE A 30 -18.02 -1.27 -33.17
N GLU A 31 -18.80 -1.74 -32.22
CA GLU A 31 -18.96 -1.05 -30.91
C GLU A 31 -17.67 -0.96 -30.11
N GLU A 32 -16.88 -2.02 -30.15
CA GLU A 32 -15.55 -2.02 -29.52
C GLU A 32 -14.56 -1.15 -30.29
N TYR A 33 -14.69 -1.08 -31.60
CA TYR A 33 -13.86 -0.26 -32.49
C TYR A 33 -14.02 1.24 -32.20
N GLU A 34 -15.23 1.73 -31.95
CA GLU A 34 -15.46 3.13 -31.59
C GLU A 34 -14.68 3.53 -30.33
N LYS A 35 -14.61 2.63 -29.32
CA LYS A 35 -13.83 2.84 -28.09
C LYS A 35 -12.32 2.67 -28.32
N HIS A 36 -11.97 1.71 -29.18
CA HIS A 36 -10.58 1.42 -29.52
C HIS A 36 -9.95 2.54 -30.35
N GLU A 37 -10.68 3.12 -31.31
CA GLU A 37 -10.20 4.21 -32.16
C GLU A 37 -9.68 5.39 -31.34
N LEU A 38 -10.35 5.74 -30.23
CA LEU A 38 -9.97 6.83 -29.36
C LEU A 38 -8.59 6.65 -28.68
N ILE A 39 -8.11 5.41 -28.61
CA ILE A 39 -6.87 5.06 -27.87
C ILE A 39 -5.83 4.36 -28.75
N CYS A 40 -6.21 3.91 -29.94
CA CYS A 40 -5.35 3.08 -30.80
C CYS A 40 -4.08 3.81 -31.27
N HIS A 41 -4.22 5.10 -31.56
CA HIS A 41 -3.12 5.95 -32.03
C HIS A 41 -2.28 6.55 -30.90
N LEU A 42 -2.70 6.36 -29.65
CA LEU A 42 -1.95 6.88 -28.52
C LEU A 42 -0.69 6.04 -28.28
N PRO A 43 0.45 6.67 -28.07
CA PRO A 43 1.68 5.95 -27.79
C PRO A 43 1.55 5.10 -26.52
N LYS A 44 2.19 3.93 -26.52
CA LYS A 44 2.23 3.02 -25.38
C LYS A 44 3.45 3.29 -24.52
N CYS A 45 3.32 3.00 -23.24
CA CYS A 45 4.44 3.06 -22.30
C CYS A 45 5.56 2.10 -22.74
N GLN A 46 6.79 2.61 -22.85
CA GLN A 46 7.93 1.82 -23.30
C GLN A 46 8.58 0.98 -22.18
N ASN A 47 8.03 0.98 -20.99
CA ASN A 47 8.36 -0.02 -19.98
C ASN A 47 7.67 -1.35 -20.38
N GLU A 48 8.46 -2.38 -20.67
CA GLU A 48 7.98 -3.69 -21.16
C GLU A 48 6.93 -4.36 -20.25
N LYS A 49 6.99 -4.11 -18.94
CA LYS A 49 6.04 -4.63 -17.96
C LYS A 49 4.75 -3.80 -17.88
N CYS A 50 4.73 -2.62 -18.51
CA CYS A 50 3.58 -1.71 -18.50
C CYS A 50 2.90 -1.71 -19.88
N LYS A 51 1.64 -2.11 -19.92
CA LYS A 51 0.84 -2.12 -21.16
C LYS A 51 -0.10 -0.91 -21.30
N GLN A 52 0.09 0.12 -20.47
CA GLN A 52 -0.80 1.28 -20.46
C GLN A 52 -0.56 2.21 -21.65
N VAL A 53 -1.65 2.75 -22.16
CA VAL A 53 -1.65 3.83 -23.15
C VAL A 53 -1.27 5.14 -22.44
N LEU A 54 -0.44 5.96 -23.08
CA LEU A 54 0.04 7.21 -22.52
C LEU A 54 -1.05 8.29 -22.55
N LYS A 55 -1.65 8.57 -21.39
CA LYS A 55 -2.53 9.75 -21.19
C LYS A 55 -1.70 10.98 -20.78
N ASN A 56 -0.70 10.75 -19.92
CA ASN A 56 0.33 11.73 -19.57
C ASN A 56 1.67 11.16 -20.03
N ILE A 57 2.53 11.98 -20.61
CA ILE A 57 3.80 11.53 -21.19
C ILE A 57 4.93 12.01 -20.31
N VAL A 58 5.68 11.07 -19.75
CA VAL A 58 6.97 11.32 -19.09
C VAL A 58 8.07 10.93 -20.07
N ILE A 59 8.95 11.87 -20.39
CA ILE A 59 10.03 11.69 -21.37
C ILE A 59 11.34 11.41 -20.63
N TYR A 60 12.12 10.46 -21.15
CA TYR A 60 13.49 10.20 -20.77
C TYR A 60 14.35 10.13 -22.02
N LYS A 61 15.51 10.78 -22.00
CA LYS A 61 16.53 10.65 -23.03
C LYS A 61 17.73 9.93 -22.45
N ASP A 62 18.24 8.94 -23.17
CA ASP A 62 19.47 8.24 -22.81
C ASP A 62 20.73 9.02 -23.24
N LYS A 63 21.91 8.42 -23.04
CA LYS A 63 23.20 9.04 -23.40
C LYS A 63 23.37 9.28 -24.90
N ASP A 64 22.65 8.54 -25.72
CA ASP A 64 22.66 8.61 -27.17
C ASP A 64 21.54 9.52 -27.72
N GLU A 65 20.95 10.36 -26.85
CA GLU A 65 19.84 11.28 -27.17
C GLU A 65 18.54 10.57 -27.58
N LYS A 66 18.46 9.25 -27.43
CA LYS A 66 17.28 8.47 -27.78
C LYS A 66 16.17 8.72 -26.76
N GLU A 67 15.00 9.11 -27.29
CA GLU A 67 13.84 9.47 -26.48
C GLU A 67 12.96 8.26 -26.19
N TYR A 68 12.58 8.12 -24.92
CA TYR A 68 11.66 7.09 -24.40
C TYR A 68 10.47 7.76 -23.73
N LYS A 69 9.27 7.16 -23.92
CA LYS A 69 8.00 7.70 -23.42
C LYS A 69 7.34 6.74 -22.42
N PHE A 70 6.95 7.26 -21.27
CA PHE A 70 6.36 6.50 -20.17
C PHE A 70 5.07 7.11 -19.68
N CYS A 71 4.19 6.29 -19.10
CA CYS A 71 2.90 6.72 -18.53
C CYS A 71 3.03 7.40 -17.15
N SER A 72 4.18 7.22 -16.47
CA SER A 72 4.46 7.79 -15.16
C SER A 72 5.96 7.82 -14.88
N GLU A 73 6.38 8.62 -13.91
CA GLU A 73 7.76 8.63 -13.40
C GLU A 73 8.19 7.24 -12.90
N GLN A 74 7.29 6.51 -12.26
CA GLN A 74 7.56 5.16 -11.78
C GLN A 74 7.90 4.19 -12.91
N CYS A 75 7.21 4.27 -14.05
CA CYS A 75 7.53 3.47 -15.23
C CYS A 75 8.86 3.85 -15.85
N LYS A 76 9.19 5.14 -15.90
CA LYS A 76 10.48 5.65 -16.34
C LYS A 76 11.61 5.10 -15.48
N TYR A 77 11.51 5.21 -14.17
CA TYR A 77 12.54 4.73 -13.26
C TYR A 77 12.71 3.21 -13.27
N SER A 78 11.61 2.47 -13.37
CA SER A 78 11.66 1.02 -13.53
C SER A 78 12.41 0.60 -14.81
N PHE A 79 12.21 1.30 -15.91
CA PHE A 79 12.92 1.07 -17.16
C PHE A 79 14.41 1.38 -17.03
N ILE A 80 14.77 2.55 -16.50
CA ILE A 80 16.17 2.97 -16.31
C ILE A 80 16.89 1.95 -15.41
N PHE A 81 16.26 1.53 -14.32
CA PHE A 81 16.82 0.52 -13.42
C PHE A 81 17.09 -0.81 -14.15
N GLN A 82 16.12 -1.29 -14.95
CA GLN A 82 16.28 -2.55 -15.70
C GLN A 82 17.42 -2.47 -16.73
N GLU A 83 17.58 -1.34 -17.40
CA GLU A 83 18.68 -1.14 -18.34
C GLU A 83 20.05 -1.10 -17.62
N LYS A 84 20.11 -0.48 -16.44
CA LYS A 84 21.34 -0.43 -15.63
C LYS A 84 21.74 -1.80 -15.07
N VAL A 85 20.77 -2.59 -14.60
CA VAL A 85 21.00 -3.96 -14.11
C VAL A 85 21.61 -4.86 -15.18
N LYS A 86 21.34 -4.61 -16.47
CA LYS A 86 21.90 -5.40 -17.59
C LYS A 86 23.38 -5.11 -17.88
N VAL A 87 23.88 -3.93 -17.52
CA VAL A 87 25.18 -3.43 -17.99
C VAL A 87 26.18 -3.18 -16.88
N LEU A 88 25.73 -3.00 -15.64
CA LEU A 88 26.57 -2.66 -14.50
C LEU A 88 26.91 -3.88 -13.65
N THR A 89 28.10 -3.92 -13.11
CA THR A 89 28.46 -4.82 -12.01
C THR A 89 27.66 -4.48 -10.75
N LYS A 90 27.68 -5.37 -9.75
CA LYS A 90 26.95 -5.13 -8.49
C LYS A 90 27.38 -3.84 -7.80
N ASP A 91 28.68 -3.56 -7.78
CA ASP A 91 29.23 -2.38 -7.11
C ASP A 91 28.87 -1.10 -7.86
N GLU A 92 29.04 -1.09 -9.18
CA GLU A 92 28.62 0.03 -10.03
C GLU A 92 27.11 0.29 -9.98
N LEU A 93 26.30 -0.77 -9.87
CA LEU A 93 24.84 -0.65 -9.72
C LEU A 93 24.48 -0.02 -8.36
N CYS A 94 25.18 -0.38 -7.28
CA CYS A 94 25.00 0.22 -5.97
C CYS A 94 25.37 1.70 -5.98
N ASP A 95 26.49 2.06 -6.60
CA ASP A 95 26.94 3.45 -6.68
C ASP A 95 26.01 4.30 -7.56
N TRP A 96 25.58 3.76 -8.70
CA TRP A 96 24.57 4.41 -9.54
C TRP A 96 23.23 4.59 -8.82
N PHE A 97 22.77 3.56 -8.09
CA PHE A 97 21.52 3.65 -7.35
C PHE A 97 21.60 4.69 -6.23
N HIS A 98 22.74 4.77 -5.56
CA HIS A 98 23.01 5.80 -4.55
C HIS A 98 22.94 7.22 -5.16
N GLU A 99 23.63 7.46 -6.26
CA GLU A 99 23.60 8.74 -6.98
C GLU A 99 22.19 9.09 -7.47
N PHE A 100 21.48 8.11 -8.02
CA PHE A 100 20.10 8.24 -8.47
C PHE A 100 19.14 8.63 -7.34
N MET A 101 19.28 8.01 -6.18
CA MET A 101 18.46 8.28 -5.01
C MET A 101 18.76 9.66 -4.40
N THR A 102 20.03 10.11 -4.43
CA THR A 102 20.44 11.46 -3.97
C THR A 102 19.82 12.57 -4.80
N VAL A 103 19.70 12.39 -6.10
CA VAL A 103 19.20 13.42 -7.02
C VAL A 103 17.68 13.45 -7.08
N THR A 104 17.01 12.31 -6.80
CA THR A 104 15.60 12.14 -7.13
C THR A 104 14.65 12.20 -5.92
N LEU A 105 15.16 12.08 -4.71
CA LEU A 105 14.32 11.94 -3.50
C LEU A 105 14.59 13.03 -2.46
N ASN A 106 13.52 13.37 -1.73
CA ASN A 106 13.56 14.30 -0.62
C ASN A 106 14.58 13.87 0.45
N THR A 107 15.30 14.82 1.07
CA THR A 107 16.46 14.61 1.95
C THR A 107 16.27 13.58 3.07
N ASP A 108 15.06 13.40 3.59
CA ASP A 108 14.80 12.44 4.68
C ASP A 108 14.72 10.99 4.20
N PHE A 109 14.12 10.78 3.03
CA PHE A 109 14.11 9.45 2.39
C PHE A 109 15.51 9.05 1.90
N HIS A 110 16.32 10.02 1.51
CA HIS A 110 17.72 9.84 1.12
C HIS A 110 18.53 9.21 2.26
N LYS A 111 18.48 9.75 3.49
CA LYS A 111 19.22 9.21 4.64
C LYS A 111 18.86 7.74 4.93
N ILE A 112 17.60 7.38 4.78
CA ILE A 112 17.11 6.01 4.99
C ILE A 112 17.66 5.06 3.91
N CYS A 113 17.65 5.50 2.65
CA CYS A 113 18.19 4.72 1.54
C CYS A 113 19.72 4.60 1.60
N GLU A 114 20.42 5.64 1.99
CA GLU A 114 21.88 5.67 2.19
C GLU A 114 22.32 4.60 3.20
N LYS A 115 21.64 4.53 4.34
CA LYS A 115 21.92 3.53 5.37
C LYS A 115 21.67 2.10 4.86
N ARG A 116 20.60 1.87 4.11
CA ARG A 116 20.28 0.56 3.51
C ARG A 116 21.28 0.12 2.44
N ILE A 117 21.73 1.04 1.61
CA ILE A 117 22.78 0.78 0.59
C ILE A 117 24.10 0.45 1.26
N ASN A 118 24.46 1.17 2.32
CA ASN A 118 25.68 0.88 3.08
C ASN A 118 25.60 -0.48 3.79
N ASN A 119 24.43 -0.86 4.32
CA ASN A 119 24.22 -2.18 4.89
C ASN A 119 24.33 -3.29 3.82
N LEU A 120 23.76 -3.11 2.63
CA LEU A 120 23.92 -4.03 1.51
C LEU A 120 25.37 -4.12 1.05
N LYS A 121 26.10 -2.99 0.95
CA LYS A 121 27.53 -2.96 0.65
C LYS A 121 28.34 -3.73 1.70
N ASN A 122 28.02 -3.58 2.98
CA ASN A 122 28.67 -4.27 4.08
C ASN A 122 28.36 -5.77 4.09
N MET A 123 27.13 -6.18 3.81
CA MET A 123 26.76 -7.59 3.64
C MET A 123 27.49 -8.25 2.46
N ILE A 124 27.69 -7.53 1.36
CA ILE A 124 28.43 -8.01 0.20
C ILE A 124 29.95 -8.09 0.48
N ARG A 125 30.50 -7.14 1.25
CA ARG A 125 31.91 -7.12 1.67
C ARG A 125 32.22 -8.09 2.82
N GLY A 126 31.25 -8.40 3.66
CA GLY A 126 31.39 -9.32 4.82
C GLY A 126 31.62 -10.79 4.47
N VAL A 127 31.70 -11.15 3.19
CA VAL A 127 32.11 -12.47 2.71
C VAL A 127 33.66 -12.60 2.64
N SER A 128 34.41 -11.52 2.91
CA SER A 128 35.89 -11.52 2.97
C SER A 128 36.34 -11.01 4.33
N GLY A 129 36.53 -11.94 5.24
CA GLY A 129 37.23 -11.94 6.53
C GLY A 129 37.74 -10.63 7.17
N ASN A 130 37.36 -10.45 8.35
CA ASN A 130 37.98 -10.20 9.64
C ASN A 130 37.21 -9.23 10.52
N ASN A 131 37.03 -9.72 11.72
CA ASN A 131 36.43 -9.10 12.90
C ASN A 131 37.05 -7.74 13.24
N ASP A 132 36.19 -6.80 13.52
CA ASP A 132 36.12 -5.91 14.69
C ASP A 132 35.03 -4.87 14.39
N LEU A 133 33.81 -5.22 14.70
CA LEU A 133 32.68 -4.28 14.71
C LEU A 133 32.06 -4.31 16.10
N GLU A 134 32.28 -3.25 16.86
CA GLU A 134 31.42 -2.92 17.98
C GLU A 134 29.99 -2.79 17.44
N ILE A 135 29.14 -3.72 17.93
CA ILE A 135 27.73 -3.80 17.55
C ILE A 135 26.98 -2.80 18.42
N ASP A 136 26.86 -1.57 17.94
CA ASP A 136 25.90 -0.58 18.44
C ASP A 136 25.08 0.09 17.31
N ASP A 137 25.06 -0.48 16.13
CA ASP A 137 24.15 -0.08 15.07
C ASP A 137 22.92 -0.99 15.07
N ILE A 138 21.91 -0.59 15.84
CA ILE A 138 20.57 -1.16 15.74
C ILE A 138 20.14 -1.03 14.29
N ASP A 139 19.92 -2.16 13.64
CA ASP A 139 19.41 -2.24 12.26
C ASP A 139 18.07 -1.50 12.20
N TYR A 140 18.08 -0.24 11.74
CA TYR A 140 16.88 0.57 11.63
C TYR A 140 16.01 0.05 10.48
N ASP A 141 15.04 -0.79 10.82
CA ASP A 141 13.97 -1.14 9.90
C ASP A 141 13.01 0.05 9.78
N PRO A 142 12.86 0.66 8.59
CA PRO A 142 11.95 1.79 8.39
C PRO A 142 10.47 1.41 8.54
N GLY A 143 10.15 0.16 8.83
CA GLY A 143 8.78 -0.30 9.04
C GLY A 143 7.91 -0.24 7.78
N ILE A 144 8.48 -0.47 6.60
CA ILE A 144 7.70 -0.45 5.36
C ILE A 144 6.89 -1.73 5.25
N SER A 145 5.57 -1.61 5.36
CA SER A 145 4.63 -2.72 5.20
C SER A 145 3.99 -2.73 3.83
N ASN A 146 3.64 -3.92 3.35
CA ASN A 146 2.91 -4.09 2.10
C ASN A 146 1.94 -5.28 2.22
N PHE A 147 0.65 -5.00 2.25
CA PHE A 147 -0.42 -5.99 2.34
C PHE A 147 -1.71 -5.46 1.70
N LYS A 148 -2.74 -6.30 1.62
CA LYS A 148 -4.08 -5.95 1.15
C LYS A 148 -5.11 -6.51 2.12
N TRP A 149 -6.33 -5.96 2.09
CA TRP A 149 -7.46 -6.56 2.82
C TRP A 149 -7.88 -7.87 2.18
N ASP A 150 -8.10 -8.88 3.01
CA ASP A 150 -8.51 -10.21 2.56
C ASP A 150 -9.97 -10.21 2.09
N THR A 151 -10.21 -10.65 0.88
CA THR A 151 -11.57 -10.71 0.30
C THR A 151 -12.42 -11.85 0.85
N LYS A 152 -11.80 -12.81 1.53
CA LYS A 152 -12.47 -14.00 2.09
C LYS A 152 -12.67 -13.91 3.61
N ARG A 153 -11.63 -13.45 4.33
CA ARG A 153 -11.62 -13.34 5.79
C ARG A 153 -12.18 -11.98 6.24
N LYS A 154 -13.50 -11.83 6.12
CA LYS A 154 -14.22 -10.59 6.43
C LYS A 154 -15.67 -10.87 6.86
N GLY A 155 -16.21 -9.95 7.66
CA GLY A 155 -17.62 -9.96 8.08
C GLY A 155 -18.59 -9.71 6.92
N GLN A 156 -19.82 -10.11 7.14
CA GLN A 156 -20.90 -9.96 6.18
C GLN A 156 -21.07 -8.46 5.81
N GLY A 157 -21.37 -8.17 4.56
CA GLY A 157 -21.63 -6.80 4.08
C GLY A 157 -20.38 -5.96 3.78
N ILE A 158 -19.20 -6.30 4.30
CA ILE A 158 -17.97 -5.58 3.96
C ILE A 158 -17.64 -5.74 2.46
N LYS A 159 -17.54 -4.63 1.76
CA LYS A 159 -17.08 -4.56 0.37
C LYS A 159 -15.62 -4.18 0.33
N VAL A 160 -14.83 -4.94 -0.44
CA VAL A 160 -13.40 -4.68 -0.71
C VAL A 160 -13.27 -4.21 -2.15
N TYR A 161 -12.54 -3.13 -2.39
CA TYR A 161 -12.36 -2.52 -3.70
C TYR A 161 -10.98 -1.86 -3.81
N ASN A 162 -10.69 -1.19 -4.93
CA ASN A 162 -9.37 -0.61 -5.21
C ASN A 162 -8.24 -1.63 -5.05
N ASN A 163 -8.41 -2.83 -5.64
CA ASN A 163 -7.42 -3.91 -5.59
C ASN A 163 -7.02 -4.31 -4.14
N GLY A 164 -7.98 -4.27 -3.21
CA GLY A 164 -7.76 -4.68 -1.82
C GLY A 164 -7.32 -3.56 -0.88
N ASP A 165 -7.18 -2.32 -1.36
CA ASP A 165 -6.76 -1.21 -0.50
C ASP A 165 -7.91 -0.56 0.25
N SER A 166 -9.13 -0.62 -0.26
CA SER A 166 -10.27 0.08 0.33
C SER A 166 -11.35 -0.88 0.78
N ILE A 167 -11.96 -0.56 1.92
CA ILE A 167 -13.08 -1.31 2.49
C ILE A 167 -14.22 -0.36 2.86
N PHE A 168 -15.45 -0.85 2.72
CA PHE A 168 -16.63 -0.09 3.10
C PHE A 168 -17.77 -1.03 3.53
N LEU A 169 -18.43 -0.68 4.61
CA LEU A 169 -19.64 -1.29 5.14
C LEU A 169 -20.77 -0.29 5.05
N ASN A 170 -21.93 -0.73 4.58
CA ASN A 170 -23.16 0.04 4.60
C ASN A 170 -24.31 -0.91 4.92
N GLU A 171 -24.70 -0.98 6.17
CA GLU A 171 -25.80 -1.81 6.65
C GLU A 171 -26.65 -1.09 7.70
N THR A 172 -27.84 -1.60 7.95
CA THR A 172 -28.79 -1.00 8.90
C THR A 172 -28.57 -1.43 10.35
N CYS A 173 -27.77 -2.47 10.56
CA CYS A 173 -27.49 -3.00 11.90
C CYS A 173 -26.29 -2.28 12.53
N TYR A 174 -26.41 -1.88 13.79
CA TYR A 174 -25.33 -1.36 14.61
C TYR A 174 -24.54 -2.51 15.24
N ALA A 175 -23.84 -3.26 14.42
CA ALA A 175 -22.94 -4.31 14.83
C ALA A 175 -21.59 -4.15 14.13
N PHE A 176 -20.50 -4.47 14.83
CA PHE A 176 -19.17 -4.47 14.21
C PHE A 176 -19.04 -5.63 13.22
N ARG A 177 -18.37 -5.33 12.11
CA ARG A 177 -17.89 -6.29 11.13
C ARG A 177 -16.41 -6.12 10.95
N SER A 178 -15.65 -7.18 11.07
CA SER A 178 -14.20 -7.16 10.98
C SER A 178 -13.67 -7.67 9.65
N ILE A 179 -12.48 -7.23 9.31
CA ILE A 179 -11.69 -7.73 8.21
C ILE A 179 -10.23 -7.76 8.63
N VAL A 180 -9.47 -8.71 8.12
CA VAL A 180 -8.03 -8.82 8.34
C VAL A 180 -7.24 -8.68 7.06
N ALA A 181 -5.94 -8.45 7.18
CA ALA A 181 -5.02 -8.48 6.06
C ALA A 181 -4.93 -9.87 5.43
N ASN A 182 -4.59 -9.93 4.14
CA ASN A 182 -4.38 -11.18 3.41
C ASN A 182 -3.17 -11.96 3.92
N GLU A 183 -2.16 -11.26 4.46
CA GLU A 183 -0.93 -11.83 4.98
C GLU A 183 -0.60 -11.28 6.35
N PRO A 184 0.00 -12.08 7.26
CA PRO A 184 0.44 -11.64 8.57
C PRO A 184 1.82 -10.98 8.52
N PHE A 185 2.12 -10.21 9.53
CA PHE A 185 3.48 -9.85 9.91
C PHE A 185 4.07 -10.98 10.77
N MET A 186 5.31 -11.36 10.47
CA MET A 186 5.97 -12.47 11.18
C MET A 186 7.02 -11.98 12.18
N GLU A 187 7.71 -10.88 11.85
CA GLU A 187 8.79 -10.26 12.63
C GLU A 187 9.07 -8.85 12.11
N GLY A 188 9.86 -8.06 12.84
CA GLY A 188 10.35 -6.76 12.39
C GLY A 188 9.48 -5.58 12.80
N ILE A 189 9.64 -4.47 12.09
CA ILE A 189 8.93 -3.22 12.33
C ILE A 189 7.99 -2.94 11.15
N HIS A 190 6.77 -2.55 11.47
CA HIS A 190 5.71 -2.35 10.47
C HIS A 190 5.02 -1.01 10.64
N TYR A 191 4.79 -0.35 9.52
CA TYR A 191 4.03 0.89 9.45
C TYR A 191 3.14 0.93 8.21
N PHE A 192 1.93 1.42 8.41
CA PHE A 192 0.98 1.75 7.35
C PHE A 192 0.05 2.87 7.80
N GLU A 193 -0.67 3.45 6.87
CA GLU A 193 -1.65 4.50 7.16
C GLU A 193 -3.07 4.07 6.78
N ILE A 194 -4.03 4.50 7.57
CA ILE A 194 -5.46 4.33 7.33
C ILE A 194 -6.10 5.69 7.13
N ILE A 195 -6.67 5.91 5.95
CA ILE A 195 -7.39 7.13 5.60
C ILE A 195 -8.88 6.84 5.75
N ALA A 196 -9.57 7.60 6.59
CA ALA A 196 -11.01 7.46 6.80
C ALA A 196 -11.79 7.81 5.53
N ASP A 197 -12.79 7.00 5.18
CA ASP A 197 -13.73 7.34 4.12
C ASP A 197 -14.70 8.44 4.64
N LYS A 198 -14.81 9.54 3.90
CA LYS A 198 -15.67 10.69 4.28
C LYS A 198 -17.17 10.34 4.38
N ARG A 199 -17.60 9.22 3.83
CA ARG A 199 -18.97 8.68 3.99
C ARG A 199 -19.17 7.98 5.34
N THR A 200 -18.09 7.75 6.11
CA THR A 200 -18.17 7.07 7.41
C THR A 200 -19.04 7.86 8.38
N GLU A 201 -20.09 7.23 8.90
CA GLU A 201 -20.99 7.81 9.89
C GLU A 201 -20.67 7.33 11.31
N SER A 202 -20.06 6.17 11.41
CA SER A 202 -19.74 5.50 12.65
C SER A 202 -18.25 5.33 12.89
N GLU A 203 -17.89 4.95 14.09
CA GLU A 203 -16.52 4.76 14.52
C GLU A 203 -15.90 3.50 13.93
N LEU A 204 -14.57 3.52 13.78
CA LEU A 204 -13.75 2.41 13.34
C LEU A 204 -12.91 1.89 14.50
N LYS A 205 -12.58 0.60 14.49
CA LYS A 205 -11.51 0.03 15.33
C LYS A 205 -10.40 -0.43 14.41
N ILE A 206 -9.18 -0.01 14.65
CA ILE A 206 -8.02 -0.28 13.80
C ILE A 206 -6.89 -0.83 14.66
N GLY A 207 -6.22 -1.90 14.20
CA GLY A 207 -5.09 -2.48 14.89
C GLY A 207 -4.69 -3.84 14.39
N PHE A 208 -4.49 -4.79 15.30
CA PHE A 208 -3.93 -6.10 14.99
C PHE A 208 -4.62 -7.23 15.73
N THR A 209 -4.58 -8.42 15.14
CA THR A 209 -4.99 -9.67 15.78
C THR A 209 -3.96 -10.78 15.55
N LYS A 210 -3.69 -11.60 16.55
CA LYS A 210 -2.82 -12.80 16.41
C LYS A 210 -3.55 -14.01 15.84
N ASN A 211 -4.85 -14.06 16.00
CA ASN A 211 -5.66 -15.16 15.50
C ASN A 211 -6.61 -14.64 14.41
N PRO A 212 -6.50 -15.09 13.16
CA PRO A 212 -7.43 -14.72 12.11
C PRO A 212 -8.73 -15.54 12.15
N ASP A 213 -8.81 -16.61 12.96
CA ASP A 213 -9.96 -17.49 13.04
C ASP A 213 -10.90 -17.06 14.20
N PHE A 214 -11.70 -16.04 13.94
CA PHE A 214 -12.72 -15.54 14.85
C PHE A 214 -14.01 -15.21 14.09
N ASN A 215 -15.09 -14.89 14.80
CA ASN A 215 -16.33 -14.45 14.18
C ASN A 215 -16.16 -13.02 13.59
N TYR A 216 -16.05 -12.90 12.28
CA TYR A 216 -15.91 -11.61 11.58
C TYR A 216 -17.13 -10.70 11.70
N ASP A 217 -18.27 -11.21 12.15
CA ASP A 217 -19.46 -10.41 12.42
C ASP A 217 -19.48 -9.81 13.85
N THR A 218 -18.28 -9.73 14.46
CA THR A 218 -17.99 -9.04 15.71
C THR A 218 -16.74 -8.18 15.55
N SER A 219 -16.32 -7.45 16.59
CA SER A 219 -15.07 -6.73 16.59
C SER A 219 -13.91 -7.68 16.94
N PHE A 220 -12.80 -7.60 16.17
CA PHE A 220 -11.60 -8.39 16.46
C PHE A 220 -10.97 -8.07 17.83
N SER A 221 -11.17 -6.86 18.34
CA SER A 221 -10.66 -6.43 19.66
C SER A 221 -11.48 -6.90 20.86
N ASP A 222 -12.60 -7.57 20.61
CA ASP A 222 -13.43 -8.15 21.67
C ASP A 222 -12.84 -9.49 22.17
N TYR A 223 -11.73 -9.93 21.56
CA TYR A 223 -11.01 -11.17 21.87
C TYR A 223 -9.64 -10.88 22.50
N PRO A 224 -9.09 -11.80 23.32
CA PRO A 224 -7.82 -11.62 24.03
C PRO A 224 -6.58 -11.55 23.10
N PHE A 225 -6.76 -11.87 21.82
CA PHE A 225 -5.72 -11.82 20.82
C PHE A 225 -5.84 -10.62 19.87
N GLY A 226 -6.68 -9.63 20.18
CA GLY A 226 -6.92 -8.44 19.37
C GLY A 226 -6.63 -7.13 20.12
N TRP A 227 -5.84 -6.23 19.52
CA TRP A 227 -5.48 -4.90 20.04
C TRP A 227 -5.92 -3.83 19.06
N ALA A 228 -6.67 -2.85 19.53
CA ALA A 228 -7.20 -1.80 18.66
C ALA A 228 -7.15 -0.40 19.26
N PHE A 229 -6.88 0.57 18.39
CA PHE A 229 -7.32 1.93 18.57
C PHE A 229 -8.77 2.03 18.14
N TYR A 230 -9.65 2.50 19.01
CA TYR A 230 -11.05 2.79 18.71
C TYR A 230 -11.22 4.27 18.38
N GLY A 231 -11.83 4.57 17.26
CA GLY A 231 -11.97 5.91 16.69
C GLY A 231 -12.70 6.95 17.56
N VAL A 232 -13.21 6.57 18.73
CA VAL A 232 -13.70 7.51 19.76
C VAL A 232 -12.57 8.11 20.61
N GLY A 233 -11.31 7.72 20.37
CA GLY A 233 -10.15 8.12 21.16
C GLY A 233 -9.89 7.21 22.35
N GLN A 234 -9.99 5.90 22.16
CA GLN A 234 -9.81 4.91 23.21
C GLN A 234 -9.07 3.68 22.70
N LEU A 235 -8.48 2.92 23.61
CA LEU A 235 -7.92 1.60 23.34
C LEU A 235 -8.96 0.50 23.60
N ARG A 236 -8.87 -0.61 22.87
CA ARG A 236 -9.70 -1.81 23.03
C ARG A 236 -8.86 -3.07 22.93
N HIS A 237 -8.94 -3.91 23.94
CA HIS A 237 -8.29 -5.22 23.99
C HIS A 237 -9.09 -6.11 24.93
N ASP A 238 -9.50 -7.29 24.46
CA ASP A 238 -10.29 -8.27 25.21
C ASP A 238 -11.54 -7.67 25.92
N ASN A 239 -12.10 -6.65 25.30
CA ASN A 239 -13.22 -5.92 25.90
C ASN A 239 -14.03 -5.14 24.85
N ASN A 240 -15.35 -5.31 24.88
CA ASN A 240 -16.28 -4.60 24.02
C ASN A 240 -16.95 -3.36 24.67
N ALA A 241 -16.87 -3.22 25.99
CA ALA A 241 -17.67 -2.25 26.75
C ALA A 241 -16.88 -0.99 27.16
N GLY A 242 -15.59 -1.11 27.48
CA GLY A 242 -14.79 -0.01 28.00
C GLY A 242 -13.38 0.01 27.46
N GLY A 243 -12.64 1.10 27.68
CA GLY A 243 -11.26 1.23 27.28
C GLY A 243 -10.63 2.51 27.82
N GLU A 244 -9.32 2.52 27.85
CA GLU A 244 -8.52 3.67 28.25
C GLU A 244 -8.62 4.78 27.21
N ASN A 245 -8.65 6.03 27.66
CA ASN A 245 -8.57 7.18 26.77
C ASN A 245 -7.20 7.24 26.13
N TYR A 246 -7.18 7.37 24.81
CA TYR A 246 -5.91 7.39 24.05
C TYR A 246 -6.11 8.16 22.75
N GLY A 247 -5.26 9.16 22.53
CA GLY A 247 -5.27 9.96 21.32
C GLY A 247 -6.53 10.80 21.12
N LYS A 248 -6.91 10.97 19.88
CA LYS A 248 -8.02 11.82 19.44
C LYS A 248 -9.03 11.04 18.61
N LYS A 249 -10.22 11.63 18.44
CA LYS A 249 -11.28 11.03 17.62
C LYS A 249 -10.86 10.92 16.16
N PHE A 250 -11.08 9.74 15.58
CA PHE A 250 -10.85 9.42 14.17
C PHE A 250 -12.10 8.78 13.58
N LYS A 251 -12.74 9.44 12.63
CA LYS A 251 -14.02 8.98 12.06
C LYS A 251 -14.14 9.25 10.56
N LYS A 252 -14.26 10.53 10.16
CA LYS A 252 -14.54 10.94 8.78
C LYS A 252 -13.33 11.52 8.05
N TYR A 253 -12.38 12.01 8.81
CA TYR A 253 -11.23 12.76 8.27
C TYR A 253 -9.97 12.34 9.00
N GLY A 254 -8.87 12.60 8.34
CA GLY A 254 -7.54 12.37 8.87
C GLY A 254 -6.89 11.10 8.35
N THR A 255 -5.61 11.04 8.60
CA THR A 255 -4.74 9.91 8.29
C THR A 255 -4.22 9.34 9.60
N LEU A 256 -4.64 8.13 9.92
CA LEU A 256 -4.20 7.39 11.10
C LEU A 256 -2.94 6.59 10.74
N GLY A 257 -1.79 6.97 11.29
CA GLY A 257 -0.57 6.16 11.24
C GLY A 257 -0.67 5.02 12.25
N VAL A 258 -0.38 3.81 11.81
CA VAL A 258 -0.40 2.56 12.60
C VAL A 258 1.00 1.97 12.60
N PHE A 259 1.58 1.82 13.78
CA PHE A 259 2.95 1.35 13.96
C PHE A 259 2.99 0.14 14.88
N LEU A 260 3.76 -0.87 14.48
CA LEU A 260 4.05 -2.07 15.26
C LEU A 260 5.56 -2.34 15.23
N ASP A 261 6.20 -2.35 16.38
CA ASP A 261 7.58 -2.81 16.57
C ASP A 261 7.53 -4.19 17.26
N MET A 262 7.66 -5.24 16.47
CA MET A 262 7.65 -6.63 16.98
C MET A 262 8.92 -6.96 17.77
N ASN A 263 10.05 -6.26 17.54
CA ASN A 263 11.27 -6.48 18.31
C ASN A 263 11.06 -6.05 19.77
N LYS A 264 10.32 -4.96 19.99
CA LYS A 264 10.00 -4.42 21.32
C LYS A 264 8.63 -4.87 21.86
N GLY A 265 7.77 -5.41 21.01
CA GLY A 265 6.39 -5.73 21.34
C GLY A 265 5.54 -4.49 21.60
N ILE A 266 5.76 -3.42 20.81
CA ILE A 266 5.14 -2.11 20.97
C ILE A 266 4.22 -1.82 19.79
N MET A 267 3.03 -1.31 20.12
CA MET A 267 2.07 -0.78 19.16
C MET A 267 1.75 0.68 19.49
N SER A 268 1.75 1.54 18.47
CA SER A 268 1.54 2.97 18.62
C SER A 268 0.73 3.54 17.45
N PHE A 269 0.13 4.71 17.67
CA PHE A 269 -0.64 5.41 16.65
C PHE A 269 -0.29 6.89 16.57
N SER A 270 -0.58 7.48 15.42
CA SER A 270 -0.60 8.92 15.21
C SER A 270 -1.81 9.33 14.37
N LEU A 271 -2.31 10.53 14.53
CA LEU A 271 -3.36 11.09 13.67
C LEU A 271 -2.86 12.43 13.10
N ASP A 272 -2.88 12.53 11.77
CA ASP A 272 -2.42 13.71 11.03
C ASP A 272 -1.03 14.19 11.48
N LYS A 273 -0.10 13.21 11.69
CA LYS A 273 1.27 13.37 12.18
C LYS A 273 1.42 13.69 13.68
N GLU A 274 0.35 13.79 14.44
CA GLU A 274 0.41 13.92 15.89
C GLU A 274 0.54 12.54 16.52
N TYR A 275 1.68 12.26 17.13
CA TYR A 275 1.98 11.00 17.80
C TYR A 275 1.29 10.92 19.16
N PHE A 276 0.66 9.79 19.47
CA PHE A 276 -0.12 9.60 20.68
C PHE A 276 0.63 8.86 21.81
N GLY A 277 1.89 8.44 21.56
CA GLY A 277 2.63 7.60 22.47
C GLY A 277 2.39 6.11 22.25
N ILE A 278 2.93 5.29 23.14
CA ILE A 278 2.75 3.83 23.14
C ILE A 278 1.31 3.51 23.53
N ALA A 279 0.62 2.77 22.68
CA ALA A 279 -0.74 2.27 22.93
C ALA A 279 -0.74 0.97 23.70
N TYR A 280 0.10 0.02 23.27
CA TYR A 280 0.25 -1.29 23.88
C TYR A 280 1.71 -1.70 23.91
N GLN A 281 2.08 -2.40 24.99
CA GLN A 281 3.34 -3.11 25.09
C GLN A 281 3.05 -4.51 25.64
N SER A 282 3.37 -5.56 24.86
CA SER A 282 3.07 -6.94 25.21
C SER A 282 4.09 -7.90 24.59
N GLU A 283 4.44 -8.95 25.33
CA GLU A 283 5.24 -10.05 24.78
C GLU A 283 4.54 -10.76 23.61
N ASP A 284 3.20 -10.78 23.61
CA ASP A 284 2.41 -11.36 22.52
C ASP A 284 2.60 -10.62 21.18
N LEU A 285 2.97 -9.35 21.21
CA LEU A 285 3.25 -8.57 20.00
C LEU A 285 4.67 -8.79 19.45
N LYS A 286 5.53 -9.56 20.12
CA LYS A 286 6.90 -9.84 19.67
C LYS A 286 7.00 -10.97 18.65
N THR A 287 5.99 -11.83 18.56
CA THR A 287 6.04 -13.02 17.70
C THR A 287 4.82 -13.09 16.79
N GLY A 288 5.07 -13.32 15.50
CA GLY A 288 4.00 -13.57 14.52
C GLY A 288 3.35 -14.97 14.65
N PRO A 289 2.26 -15.19 13.92
CA PRO A 289 1.64 -14.26 12.97
C PRO A 289 0.82 -13.16 13.63
N ILE A 290 0.93 -11.93 13.12
CA ILE A 290 0.12 -10.77 13.54
C ILE A 290 -0.53 -10.17 12.29
N TYR A 291 -1.86 -10.15 12.27
CA TYR A 291 -2.63 -9.65 11.13
C TYR A 291 -3.12 -8.22 11.38
N PRO A 292 -2.82 -7.25 10.52
CA PRO A 292 -3.57 -5.99 10.50
C PRO A 292 -5.07 -6.25 10.41
N ALA A 293 -5.85 -5.54 11.22
CA ALA A 293 -7.29 -5.74 11.30
C ALA A 293 -8.04 -4.42 11.45
N VAL A 294 -9.24 -4.37 10.85
CA VAL A 294 -10.19 -3.26 11.01
C VAL A 294 -11.57 -3.81 11.33
N SER A 295 -12.25 -3.16 12.26
CA SER A 295 -13.70 -3.37 12.47
C SER A 295 -14.46 -2.12 12.07
N LEU A 296 -15.48 -2.29 11.23
CA LEU A 296 -16.39 -1.27 10.75
C LEU A 296 -17.74 -1.41 11.49
N LEU A 297 -18.37 -0.28 11.79
CA LEU A 297 -19.68 -0.24 12.45
C LEU A 297 -20.68 0.47 11.54
N HIS A 298 -21.83 -0.15 11.28
CA HIS A 298 -22.99 0.39 10.56
C HIS A 298 -22.64 0.99 9.18
N VAL A 299 -22.31 2.28 9.10
CA VAL A 299 -21.80 2.94 7.91
C VAL A 299 -20.38 3.41 8.18
N GLY A 300 -19.42 2.72 7.60
CA GLY A 300 -18.01 3.02 7.82
C GLY A 300 -17.10 2.42 6.77
N GLY A 301 -15.97 3.04 6.56
CA GLY A 301 -14.96 2.57 5.62
C GLY A 301 -13.65 3.30 5.74
N CYS A 302 -12.64 2.74 5.14
CA CYS A 302 -11.31 3.33 5.09
C CYS A 302 -10.51 2.82 3.89
N THR A 303 -9.44 3.54 3.61
CA THR A 303 -8.45 3.16 2.59
C THR A 303 -7.11 2.95 3.26
N LEU A 304 -6.47 1.85 2.96
CA LEU A 304 -5.12 1.48 3.36
C LEU A 304 -4.10 2.18 2.46
N GLN A 305 -3.05 2.70 3.07
CA GLN A 305 -1.87 3.19 2.38
C GLN A 305 -0.63 2.49 2.94
N CYS A 306 -0.01 1.67 2.10
CA CYS A 306 1.22 0.91 2.37
C CYS A 306 2.40 1.46 1.57
N GLY A 307 3.60 0.88 1.78
CA GLY A 307 4.81 1.21 1.03
C GLY A 307 5.46 2.52 1.45
N ILE A 308 5.14 3.02 2.63
CA ILE A 308 5.70 4.24 3.21
C ILE A 308 6.47 3.91 4.50
N PRO A 309 7.59 4.62 4.77
CA PRO A 309 8.35 4.40 5.99
C PRO A 309 7.63 4.96 7.23
N ALA A 310 7.85 4.34 8.36
CA ALA A 310 7.41 4.86 9.66
C ALA A 310 8.03 6.23 9.93
N LYS A 311 7.28 7.09 10.61
CA LYS A 311 7.75 8.43 10.92
C LYS A 311 8.74 8.41 12.10
N PRO A 312 9.74 9.30 12.13
CA PRO A 312 10.79 9.30 13.17
C PRO A 312 10.26 9.29 14.60
N TYR A 313 9.16 9.99 14.87
CA TYR A 313 8.59 10.05 16.22
C TYR A 313 8.11 8.69 16.78
N PHE A 314 7.90 7.68 15.94
CA PHE A 314 7.59 6.32 16.42
C PHE A 314 8.81 5.61 17.03
N PHE A 315 10.01 6.07 16.72
CA PHE A 315 11.26 5.48 17.23
C PHE A 315 11.81 6.18 18.46
N GLY A 316 11.13 7.24 18.93
CA GLY A 316 11.54 7.97 20.13
C GLY A 316 12.56 9.08 19.89
N ASP A 317 12.84 9.41 18.64
CA ASP A 317 13.66 10.57 18.28
C ASP A 317 12.77 11.82 18.33
N ASN A 318 12.81 12.54 19.44
CA ASN A 318 12.25 13.88 19.61
C ASN A 318 13.31 14.94 19.32
#